data_1678a434c3d86720be4e8423085e54af
#
_entry.id   1678a434c3d86720be4e8423085e54af
#
_cell.length_a   1.000
_cell.length_b   1.000
_cell.length_c   1.000
_cell.angle_alpha   90.00
_cell.angle_beta   90.00
_cell.angle_gamma   90.00
#
_symmetry.space_group_name_H-M   'P 1'
#
loop_
_entity.id
_entity.type
_entity.pdbx_description
1 polymer ?
#
loop_
_entity_poly.entity_id
_entity_poly.type
_entity_poly.pdbx_seq_one_letter_code
_entity_poly.pdbx_strand_id
1 'polypeptide(L)'
;AILKITHNNQVYFIDATMSSDQGFLANRQKNSFMYYLEIKSGTELQKQEPFQDEIPSVEEVVYCDVKDNAAEITFERKLRGGMANGSREMFKNDSNKDIINRYNFSIYSNMTLYKKYEENEVDSHFSNTSIQIVEDNKDLNELSIIYKATISDPYIVENKKRYLHFWNWNNFIDDGAEKHFHKDFPYWIDRNVIKTELHLTTDKSIDQQERYTRQECDIKSKYLNHRMTKKIHKNGASCYLEYRPYHNLTIKEKDLEEYVEANKEILKSNWGIGIDIIEDGLFKKLGKLFK
;
A
#
# COMPACT_ATOMS: atom_id res chain seq x y z
N ALA A 1 7.42 13.89 26.80
CA ALA A 1 7.65 15.29 26.41
C ALA A 1 8.26 15.32 25.00
N ILE A 2 7.77 16.20 24.15
CA ILE A 2 8.27 16.40 22.80
C ILE A 2 9.19 17.61 22.78
N LEU A 3 10.33 17.52 22.11
CA LEU A 3 11.24 18.62 21.91
C LEU A 3 10.87 19.39 20.65
N LYS A 4 10.73 20.73 20.77
CA LYS A 4 10.60 21.64 19.63
C LYS A 4 11.97 22.23 19.30
N ILE A 5 12.43 22.04 18.09
CA ILE A 5 13.72 22.56 17.61
C ILE A 5 13.45 23.46 16.41
N THR A 6 14.05 24.65 16.40
CA THR A 6 14.05 25.54 15.21
C THR A 6 15.43 25.48 14.58
N HIS A 7 15.51 25.07 13.32
CA HIS A 7 16.74 25.02 12.54
C HIS A 7 16.48 25.54 11.12
N ASN A 8 17.29 26.46 10.65
CA ASN A 8 17.12 27.09 9.33
C ASN A 8 15.70 27.61 9.07
N ASN A 9 15.12 28.29 10.06
CA ASN A 9 13.74 28.81 10.04
C ASN A 9 12.64 27.74 9.93
N GLN A 10 12.97 26.47 10.03
CA GLN A 10 12.02 25.38 10.04
C GLN A 10 11.88 24.80 11.47
N VAL A 11 10.65 24.50 11.86
CA VAL A 11 10.33 23.92 13.17
C VAL A 11 10.23 22.41 13.05
N TYR A 12 10.92 21.71 13.93
CA TYR A 12 10.89 20.27 14.06
C TYR A 12 10.38 19.87 15.44
N PHE A 13 9.65 18.79 15.50
CA PHE A 13 9.21 18.19 16.75
C PHE A 13 9.81 16.79 16.87
N ILE A 14 10.51 16.53 17.96
CA ILE A 14 11.18 15.27 18.22
C ILE A 14 10.58 14.62 19.46
N ASP A 15 10.12 13.39 19.31
CA ASP A 15 9.74 12.56 20.44
C ASP A 15 10.96 11.79 20.96
N ALA A 16 11.52 12.27 22.05
CA ALA A 16 12.71 11.67 22.67
C ALA A 16 12.42 10.28 23.30
N THR A 17 11.16 9.86 23.37
CA THR A 17 10.79 8.52 23.88
C THR A 17 10.82 7.45 22.78
N MET A 18 10.88 7.84 21.52
CA MET A 18 10.99 6.93 20.38
C MET A 18 12.45 6.50 20.17
N SER A 19 12.86 5.41 20.82
CA SER A 19 14.24 4.90 20.79
C SER A 19 14.68 4.40 19.42
N SER A 20 13.74 4.07 18.54
CA SER A 20 13.99 3.60 17.16
C SER A 20 14.04 4.73 16.13
N ASP A 21 13.72 5.97 16.52
CA ASP A 21 13.68 7.09 15.59
C ASP A 21 15.08 7.50 15.14
N GLN A 22 15.32 7.45 13.83
CA GLN A 22 16.61 7.67 13.18
C GLN A 22 16.54 8.85 12.21
N GLY A 23 17.68 9.24 11.67
CA GLY A 23 17.81 10.23 10.62
C GLY A 23 18.16 11.63 11.09
N PHE A 24 18.59 12.47 10.13
CA PHE A 24 18.70 13.90 10.33
C PHE A 24 17.34 14.52 10.63
N LEU A 25 17.30 15.73 11.17
CA LEU A 25 16.07 16.40 11.56
C LEU A 25 14.95 16.36 10.51
N ALA A 26 15.30 16.54 9.26
CA ALA A 26 14.33 16.54 8.15
C ALA A 26 13.80 15.14 7.78
N ASN A 27 14.51 14.08 8.17
CA ASN A 27 14.23 12.69 7.80
C ASN A 27 13.61 11.87 8.94
N ARG A 28 13.52 12.44 10.14
CA ARG A 28 12.88 11.80 11.29
C ARG A 28 11.39 11.65 11.06
N GLN A 29 10.79 10.74 11.81
CA GLN A 29 9.35 10.62 11.84
C GLN A 29 8.72 11.97 12.21
N LYS A 30 7.84 12.47 11.36
CA LYS A 30 7.08 13.67 11.64
C LYS A 30 5.98 13.36 12.66
N ASN A 31 5.88 14.20 13.68
CA ASN A 31 4.80 14.07 14.64
C ASN A 31 3.53 14.74 14.09
N SER A 32 2.44 14.00 14.08
CA SER A 32 1.16 14.40 13.52
C SER A 32 0.16 14.94 14.57
N PHE A 33 0.63 15.52 15.66
CA PHE A 33 -0.26 16.16 16.63
C PHE A 33 -0.71 17.55 16.14
N MET A 34 -1.99 17.84 16.34
CA MET A 34 -2.60 19.09 15.86
C MET A 34 -2.30 20.31 16.74
N TYR A 35 -2.11 20.10 18.03
CA TYR A 35 -1.89 21.16 18.99
C TYR A 35 -0.72 20.83 19.89
N TYR A 36 0.02 21.85 20.27
CA TYR A 36 1.08 21.75 21.26
C TYR A 36 1.08 22.93 22.21
N LEU A 37 1.56 22.71 23.42
CA LEU A 37 1.74 23.72 24.44
C LEU A 37 3.22 23.74 24.81
N GLU A 38 3.86 24.90 24.68
CA GLU A 38 5.22 25.08 25.17
C GLU A 38 5.22 25.09 26.71
N ILE A 39 6.16 24.37 27.33
CA ILE A 39 6.33 24.37 28.77
C ILE A 39 7.07 25.65 29.19
N LYS A 40 6.34 26.76 29.14
CA LYS A 40 6.80 28.08 29.46
C LYS A 40 5.64 28.90 30.06
N SER A 41 5.90 29.70 31.06
CA SER A 41 4.87 30.55 31.68
C SER A 41 4.26 31.50 30.63
N GLY A 42 2.94 31.62 30.65
CA GLY A 42 2.19 32.53 29.78
C GLY A 42 2.05 32.04 28.32
N THR A 43 2.33 30.76 28.04
CA THR A 43 2.09 30.19 26.71
C THR A 43 0.64 29.74 26.55
N GLU A 44 0.12 29.93 25.35
CA GLU A 44 -1.18 29.44 24.94
C GLU A 44 -1.02 28.18 24.06
N LEU A 45 -2.11 27.42 23.94
CA LEU A 45 -2.18 26.26 23.05
C LEU A 45 -1.98 26.69 21.59
N GLN A 46 -0.96 26.17 20.94
CA GLN A 46 -0.64 26.47 19.57
C GLN A 46 -1.14 25.38 18.64
N LYS A 47 -1.67 25.78 17.49
CA LYS A 47 -2.12 24.84 16.45
C LYS A 47 -0.98 24.61 15.46
N GLN A 48 -0.80 23.35 15.06
CA GLN A 48 0.06 23.01 13.93
C GLN A 48 -0.75 23.05 12.65
N GLU A 49 -0.21 23.72 11.61
CA GLU A 49 -0.88 23.77 10.31
C GLU A 49 -0.86 22.41 9.61
N PRO A 50 -1.91 22.09 8.85
CA PRO A 50 -1.91 20.89 8.00
C PRO A 50 -0.74 20.91 7.04
N PHE A 51 -0.14 19.76 6.80
CA PHE A 51 0.93 19.58 5.84
C PHE A 51 0.75 18.27 5.05
N GLN A 52 1.45 18.20 3.93
CA GLN A 52 1.51 16.99 3.11
C GLN A 52 2.97 16.62 2.91
N ASP A 53 3.29 15.35 3.06
CA ASP A 53 4.66 14.88 2.81
C ASP A 53 4.96 14.95 1.31
N GLU A 54 6.09 15.56 0.95
CA GLU A 54 6.55 15.65 -0.43
C GLU A 54 7.05 14.29 -0.94
N ILE A 55 7.70 13.54 -0.06
CA ILE A 55 8.28 12.23 -0.36
C ILE A 55 7.40 11.15 0.24
N PRO A 56 7.05 10.08 -0.51
CA PRO A 56 6.28 8.98 0.03
C PRO A 56 6.97 8.30 1.22
N SER A 57 6.20 8.01 2.27
CA SER A 57 6.67 7.20 3.40
C SER A 57 6.84 5.74 3.01
N VAL A 58 6.07 5.31 1.99
CA VAL A 58 6.08 3.95 1.45
C VAL A 58 6.11 4.02 -0.06
N GLU A 59 7.15 3.49 -0.66
CA GLU A 59 7.22 3.20 -2.09
C GLU A 59 7.31 1.69 -2.28
N GLU A 60 6.46 1.15 -3.13
CA GLU A 60 6.38 -0.29 -3.39
C GLU A 60 6.40 -0.55 -4.88
N VAL A 61 7.18 -1.53 -5.30
CA VAL A 61 7.12 -2.08 -6.65
C VAL A 61 6.91 -3.58 -6.54
N VAL A 62 5.87 -4.06 -7.19
CA VAL A 62 5.51 -5.47 -7.17
C VAL A 62 5.57 -6.03 -8.58
N TYR A 63 6.38 -7.04 -8.76
CA TYR A 63 6.46 -7.83 -9.98
C TYR A 63 5.79 -9.18 -9.73
N CYS A 64 4.89 -9.57 -10.62
CA CYS A 64 4.23 -10.87 -10.61
C CYS A 64 4.34 -11.48 -11.99
N ASP A 65 5.13 -12.53 -12.12
CA ASP A 65 5.32 -13.30 -13.38
C ASP A 65 4.60 -14.65 -13.25
N VAL A 66 3.52 -14.80 -14.02
CA VAL A 66 2.68 -16.00 -13.97
C VAL A 66 2.98 -16.91 -15.14
N LYS A 67 3.52 -18.08 -14.85
CA LYS A 67 3.83 -19.12 -15.82
C LYS A 67 3.17 -20.43 -15.43
N ASP A 68 2.54 -21.08 -16.38
CA ASP A 68 1.79 -22.31 -16.15
C ASP A 68 0.77 -22.16 -14.99
N ASN A 69 1.02 -22.80 -13.86
CA ASN A 69 0.17 -22.75 -12.67
C ASN A 69 0.91 -22.17 -11.43
N ALA A 70 1.92 -21.35 -11.65
CA ALA A 70 2.66 -20.69 -10.58
C ALA A 70 2.82 -19.20 -10.86
N ALA A 71 2.89 -18.40 -9.80
CA ALA A 71 3.24 -16.99 -9.86
C ALA A 71 4.53 -16.74 -9.08
N GLU A 72 5.54 -16.21 -9.75
CA GLU A 72 6.73 -15.69 -9.11
C GLU A 72 6.50 -14.23 -8.71
N ILE A 73 6.64 -13.92 -7.43
CA ILE A 73 6.42 -12.58 -6.89
C ILE A 73 7.73 -12.03 -6.37
N THR A 74 8.05 -10.81 -6.79
CA THR A 74 9.07 -9.97 -6.16
C THR A 74 8.42 -8.69 -5.69
N PHE A 75 8.58 -8.39 -4.42
CA PHE A 75 8.03 -7.24 -3.75
C PHE A 75 9.16 -6.39 -3.18
N GLU A 76 9.38 -5.23 -3.77
CA GLU A 76 10.40 -4.26 -3.37
C GLU A 76 9.72 -3.13 -2.62
N ARG A 77 10.21 -2.83 -1.41
CA ARG A 77 9.69 -1.75 -0.58
C ARG A 77 10.81 -0.81 -0.20
N LYS A 78 10.56 0.48 -0.38
CA LYS A 78 11.36 1.55 0.22
C LYS A 78 10.51 2.29 1.25
N LEU A 79 10.96 2.27 2.48
CA LEU A 79 10.25 2.81 3.65
C LEU A 79 11.02 4.00 4.21
N ARG A 80 10.31 5.01 4.70
CA ARG A 80 10.91 6.21 5.29
C ARG A 80 10.26 6.59 6.60
N GLY A 81 11.00 7.32 7.43
CA GLY A 81 10.52 7.86 8.69
C GLY A 81 9.97 6.76 9.62
N GLY A 82 8.76 6.95 10.15
CA GLY A 82 8.11 5.99 11.03
C GLY A 82 7.94 4.60 10.44
N MET A 83 7.71 4.49 9.13
CA MET A 83 7.58 3.19 8.46
C MET A 83 8.91 2.43 8.44
N ALA A 84 10.03 3.12 8.21
CA ALA A 84 11.36 2.53 8.30
C ALA A 84 11.68 2.09 9.74
N ASN A 85 11.37 2.94 10.73
CA ASN A 85 11.59 2.64 12.15
C ASN A 85 10.80 1.41 12.58
N GLY A 86 9.50 1.34 12.28
CA GLY A 86 8.65 0.20 12.61
C GLY A 86 9.13 -1.10 11.96
N SER A 87 9.60 -1.03 10.72
CA SER A 87 10.14 -2.20 10.03
C SER A 87 11.48 -2.66 10.63
N ARG A 88 12.37 -1.74 11.01
CA ARG A 88 13.62 -2.13 11.74
C ARG A 88 13.31 -2.84 13.04
N GLU A 89 12.33 -2.34 13.82
CA GLU A 89 11.88 -3.00 15.05
C GLU A 89 11.30 -4.39 14.77
N MET A 90 10.53 -4.57 13.71
CA MET A 90 10.05 -5.87 13.29
C MET A 90 11.19 -6.83 12.99
N PHE A 91 12.18 -6.43 12.16
CA PHE A 91 13.33 -7.28 11.83
C PHE A 91 14.24 -7.57 13.03
N LYS A 92 14.25 -6.70 14.04
CA LYS A 92 15.03 -6.91 15.27
C LYS A 92 14.36 -7.89 16.23
N ASN A 93 13.04 -7.86 16.33
CA ASN A 93 12.30 -8.53 17.39
C ASN A 93 11.66 -9.85 16.93
N ASP A 94 11.30 -9.96 15.64
CA ASP A 94 10.60 -11.11 15.10
C ASP A 94 11.57 -12.08 14.39
N SER A 95 11.21 -13.36 14.34
CA SER A 95 11.95 -14.32 13.53
C SER A 95 11.72 -14.09 12.04
N ASN A 96 12.71 -14.45 11.20
CA ASN A 96 12.53 -14.41 9.74
C ASN A 96 11.30 -15.18 9.27
N LYS A 97 10.98 -16.29 9.93
CA LYS A 97 9.80 -17.10 9.63
C LYS A 97 8.51 -16.29 9.88
N ASP A 98 8.41 -15.63 11.03
CA ASP A 98 7.21 -14.84 11.37
C ASP A 98 7.04 -13.66 10.42
N ILE A 99 8.14 -13.01 10.04
CA ILE A 99 8.12 -11.92 9.06
C ILE A 99 7.66 -12.44 7.69
N ILE A 100 8.20 -13.56 7.22
CA ILE A 100 7.79 -14.20 5.96
C ILE A 100 6.30 -14.54 6.01
N ASN A 101 5.80 -15.14 7.07
CA ASN A 101 4.40 -15.50 7.20
C ASN A 101 3.47 -14.27 7.12
N ARG A 102 3.86 -13.14 7.71
CA ARG A 102 3.10 -11.87 7.57
C ARG A 102 3.07 -11.37 6.14
N TYR A 103 4.18 -11.50 5.39
CA TYR A 103 4.21 -11.12 3.97
C TYR A 103 3.40 -12.09 3.13
N ASN A 104 3.49 -13.40 3.38
CA ASN A 104 2.65 -14.42 2.72
C ASN A 104 1.18 -14.08 2.91
N PHE A 105 0.75 -13.85 4.16
CA PHE A 105 -0.63 -13.51 4.46
C PHE A 105 -1.09 -12.20 3.81
N SER A 106 -0.23 -11.17 3.82
CA SER A 106 -0.52 -9.91 3.17
C SER A 106 -0.72 -10.07 1.66
N ILE A 107 0.16 -10.82 0.98
CA ILE A 107 0.06 -11.08 -0.46
C ILE A 107 -1.19 -11.93 -0.74
N TYR A 108 -1.40 -12.99 0.02
CA TYR A 108 -2.56 -13.86 -0.10
C TYR A 108 -3.88 -13.08 0.00
N SER A 109 -4.02 -12.23 1.00
CA SER A 109 -5.20 -11.38 1.20
C SER A 109 -5.41 -10.43 0.02
N ASN A 110 -4.32 -9.88 -0.53
CA ASN A 110 -4.38 -8.91 -1.61
C ASN A 110 -4.58 -9.53 -3.01
N MET A 111 -4.28 -10.81 -3.18
CA MET A 111 -4.58 -11.55 -4.41
C MET A 111 -6.00 -12.13 -4.42
N THR A 112 -6.84 -11.76 -3.47
CA THR A 112 -8.18 -12.34 -3.26
C THR A 112 -8.22 -13.87 -3.13
N LEU A 113 -7.08 -14.50 -2.91
CA LEU A 113 -6.99 -15.94 -2.69
C LEU A 113 -7.64 -16.37 -1.37
N TYR A 114 -7.80 -15.45 -0.42
CA TYR A 114 -8.46 -15.70 0.87
C TYR A 114 -9.88 -16.29 0.73
N LYS A 115 -10.53 -16.11 -0.42
CA LYS A 115 -11.82 -16.74 -0.70
C LYS A 115 -11.70 -18.20 -1.13
N LYS A 116 -10.48 -18.64 -1.45
CA LYS A 116 -10.19 -19.98 -2.00
C LYS A 116 -9.67 -20.92 -0.93
N TYR A 117 -8.95 -20.40 0.06
CA TYR A 117 -8.26 -21.18 1.09
C TYR A 117 -8.57 -20.68 2.49
N GLU A 118 -8.42 -21.54 3.50
CA GLU A 118 -8.48 -21.16 4.90
C GLU A 118 -7.16 -20.49 5.34
N GLU A 119 -7.21 -19.60 6.33
CA GLU A 119 -6.05 -18.82 6.78
C GLU A 119 -4.86 -19.70 7.21
N ASN A 120 -5.13 -20.85 7.81
CA ASN A 120 -4.12 -21.82 8.24
C ASN A 120 -3.46 -22.57 7.07
N GLU A 121 -3.99 -22.49 5.86
CA GLU A 121 -3.45 -23.13 4.64
C GLU A 121 -2.57 -22.19 3.83
N VAL A 122 -2.56 -20.87 4.14
CA VAL A 122 -1.86 -19.85 3.34
C VAL A 122 -0.41 -20.23 3.06
N ASP A 123 0.33 -20.61 4.09
CA ASP A 123 1.77 -20.91 3.95
C ASP A 123 2.04 -22.12 3.04
N SER A 124 1.10 -23.05 2.90
CA SER A 124 1.26 -24.22 2.03
C SER A 124 1.28 -23.88 0.53
N HIS A 125 0.73 -22.73 0.17
CA HIS A 125 0.71 -22.23 -1.22
C HIS A 125 1.94 -21.43 -1.59
N PHE A 126 2.77 -21.08 -0.60
CA PHE A 126 4.00 -20.32 -0.79
C PHE A 126 5.23 -21.22 -0.74
N SER A 127 6.11 -21.07 -1.69
CA SER A 127 7.41 -21.72 -1.75
C SER A 127 8.50 -20.74 -2.18
N ASN A 128 9.78 -21.12 -2.03
CA ASN A 128 10.93 -20.30 -2.38
C ASN A 128 10.88 -18.90 -1.72
N THR A 129 10.32 -18.83 -0.52
CA THR A 129 10.13 -17.56 0.19
C THR A 129 11.45 -17.05 0.76
N SER A 130 11.70 -15.77 0.57
CA SER A 130 12.82 -15.07 1.17
C SER A 130 12.48 -13.62 1.44
N ILE A 131 13.08 -13.06 2.49
CA ILE A 131 12.99 -11.64 2.80
C ILE A 131 14.36 -11.14 3.26
N GLN A 132 14.75 -9.96 2.80
CA GLN A 132 16.01 -9.34 3.20
C GLN A 132 15.95 -7.82 3.18
N ILE A 133 16.67 -7.21 4.08
CA ILE A 133 17.02 -5.79 4.01
C ILE A 133 18.16 -5.67 2.99
N VAL A 134 17.98 -4.87 1.96
CA VAL A 134 18.98 -4.61 0.92
C VAL A 134 19.74 -3.32 1.14
N GLU A 135 19.11 -2.37 1.83
CA GLU A 135 19.72 -1.10 2.22
C GLU A 135 19.10 -0.60 3.52
N ASP A 136 19.94 -0.14 4.45
CA ASP A 136 19.54 0.55 5.67
C ASP A 136 20.33 1.86 5.80
N ASN A 137 19.78 2.93 5.29
CA ASN A 137 20.35 4.27 5.40
C ASN A 137 19.78 4.97 6.64
N LYS A 138 20.53 4.91 7.73
CA LYS A 138 20.08 5.50 9.00
C LYS A 138 20.06 7.02 8.99
N ASP A 139 20.95 7.66 8.24
CA ASP A 139 21.04 9.12 8.15
C ASP A 139 19.82 9.73 7.42
N LEU A 140 19.37 9.08 6.37
CA LEU A 140 18.17 9.45 5.64
C LEU A 140 16.91 8.83 6.22
N ASN A 141 17.03 7.99 7.25
CA ASN A 141 15.94 7.19 7.80
C ASN A 141 15.16 6.44 6.72
N GLU A 142 15.89 5.78 5.83
CA GLU A 142 15.36 4.97 4.73
C GLU A 142 15.73 3.50 4.93
N LEU A 143 14.81 2.61 4.62
CA LEU A 143 14.99 1.17 4.66
C LEU A 143 14.44 0.54 3.39
N SER A 144 15.26 -0.22 2.67
CA SER A 144 14.84 -0.96 1.48
C SER A 144 14.81 -2.45 1.77
N ILE A 145 13.69 -3.08 1.43
CA ILE A 145 13.39 -4.49 1.69
C ILE A 145 13.00 -5.16 0.38
N ILE A 146 13.50 -6.37 0.15
CA ILE A 146 13.03 -7.24 -0.94
C ILE A 146 12.45 -8.50 -0.32
N TYR A 147 11.22 -8.82 -0.72
CA TYR A 147 10.58 -10.10 -0.48
C TYR A 147 10.38 -10.84 -1.81
N LYS A 148 10.60 -12.16 -1.80
CA LYS A 148 10.34 -13.03 -2.96
C LYS A 148 9.58 -14.28 -2.53
N ALA A 149 8.72 -14.75 -3.40
CA ALA A 149 7.97 -15.99 -3.21
C ALA A 149 7.50 -16.57 -4.54
N THR A 150 7.20 -17.87 -4.52
CA THR A 150 6.46 -18.57 -5.58
C THR A 150 5.13 -18.99 -5.00
N ILE A 151 4.02 -18.62 -5.66
CA ILE A 151 2.65 -19.03 -5.28
C ILE A 151 2.20 -20.11 -6.26
N SER A 152 1.75 -21.25 -5.73
CA SER A 152 1.13 -22.29 -6.51
C SER A 152 -0.33 -21.97 -6.83
N ASP A 153 -0.76 -22.28 -8.05
CA ASP A 153 -2.15 -22.11 -8.51
C ASP A 153 -2.76 -20.73 -8.23
N PRO A 154 -2.19 -19.63 -8.78
CA PRO A 154 -2.60 -18.27 -8.50
C PRO A 154 -3.96 -17.88 -9.09
N TYR A 155 -4.56 -18.78 -9.89
CA TYR A 155 -5.79 -18.48 -10.60
C TYR A 155 -7.04 -18.69 -9.75
N ILE A 156 -7.99 -17.81 -9.94
CA ILE A 156 -9.38 -18.01 -9.50
C ILE A 156 -10.14 -18.62 -10.69
N VAL A 157 -10.87 -19.70 -10.45
CA VAL A 157 -11.66 -20.39 -11.45
C VAL A 157 -13.15 -20.21 -11.16
N GLU A 158 -13.86 -19.49 -12.01
CA GLU A 158 -15.31 -19.35 -11.92
C GLU A 158 -15.93 -19.56 -13.31
N ASN A 159 -17.02 -20.33 -13.38
CA ASN A 159 -17.75 -20.58 -14.63
C ASN A 159 -16.85 -21.07 -15.79
N LYS A 160 -15.85 -21.92 -15.50
CA LYS A 160 -14.85 -22.43 -16.46
C LYS A 160 -13.91 -21.38 -17.04
N LYS A 161 -13.88 -20.18 -16.50
CA LYS A 161 -12.91 -19.14 -16.83
C LYS A 161 -11.88 -19.06 -15.75
N ARG A 162 -10.62 -18.79 -16.12
CA ARG A 162 -9.51 -18.50 -15.20
C ARG A 162 -9.26 -17.01 -15.20
N TYR A 163 -9.10 -16.45 -14.04
CA TYR A 163 -8.69 -15.06 -13.88
C TYR A 163 -7.67 -14.91 -12.78
N LEU A 164 -6.84 -13.91 -12.97
CA LEU A 164 -5.93 -13.40 -11.96
C LEU A 164 -6.52 -12.12 -11.43
N HIS A 165 -6.67 -12.05 -10.11
CA HIS A 165 -6.94 -10.81 -9.43
C HIS A 165 -5.80 -10.52 -8.48
N PHE A 166 -5.05 -9.50 -8.79
CA PHE A 166 -3.84 -9.17 -8.12
C PHE A 166 -3.96 -7.78 -7.51
N TRP A 167 -3.81 -7.72 -6.19
CA TRP A 167 -3.71 -6.53 -5.38
C TRP A 167 -4.94 -5.64 -5.27
N ASN A 168 -5.64 -5.77 -4.18
CA ASN A 168 -6.70 -4.85 -3.76
C ASN A 168 -6.25 -4.08 -2.51
N TRP A 169 -5.45 -3.01 -2.71
CA TRP A 169 -4.94 -2.18 -1.63
C TRP A 169 -5.99 -1.19 -1.11
N ASN A 170 -7.01 -1.68 -0.44
CA ASN A 170 -7.97 -0.80 0.21
C ASN A 170 -7.55 -0.40 1.63
N ASN A 171 -6.47 -0.99 2.16
CA ASN A 171 -6.09 -0.85 3.56
C ASN A 171 -5.65 0.57 3.98
N PHE A 172 -5.35 1.46 3.03
CA PHE A 172 -5.02 2.85 3.32
C PHE A 172 -6.19 3.80 3.13
N ILE A 173 -7.31 3.35 2.54
CA ILE A 173 -8.50 4.14 2.36
C ILE A 173 -9.31 4.11 3.65
N ASP A 174 -9.79 5.26 4.04
CA ASP A 174 -10.62 5.39 5.24
C ASP A 174 -12.09 5.15 4.90
N ASP A 175 -12.48 3.89 4.81
CA ASP A 175 -13.87 3.48 4.58
C ASP A 175 -14.72 3.49 5.87
N GLY A 176 -14.06 3.71 7.00
CA GLY A 176 -14.69 3.69 8.34
C GLY A 176 -15.00 5.06 8.93
N ALA A 177 -14.67 6.16 8.24
CA ALA A 177 -14.84 7.50 8.79
C ALA A 177 -16.25 7.79 9.30
N GLU A 178 -17.29 7.37 8.59
CA GLU A 178 -18.69 7.50 9.02
C GLU A 178 -18.98 6.77 10.32
N LYS A 179 -18.37 5.60 10.53
CA LYS A 179 -18.59 4.74 11.71
C LYS A 179 -17.86 5.24 12.94
N HIS A 180 -16.72 5.91 12.74
CA HIS A 180 -15.83 6.34 13.81
C HIS A 180 -15.95 7.84 14.10
N PHE A 181 -16.73 8.57 13.30
CA PHE A 181 -16.95 9.99 13.52
C PHE A 181 -17.77 10.23 14.79
N HIS A 182 -17.31 11.15 15.61
CA HIS A 182 -18.04 11.61 16.77
C HIS A 182 -18.16 13.13 16.70
N LYS A 183 -19.40 13.65 16.77
CA LYS A 183 -19.68 15.09 16.58
C LYS A 183 -18.95 16.02 17.55
N ASP A 184 -18.65 15.54 18.74
CA ASP A 184 -17.99 16.32 19.80
C ASP A 184 -16.45 16.20 19.73
N PHE A 185 -15.92 15.29 18.90
CA PHE A 185 -14.49 15.09 18.70
C PHE A 185 -14.16 15.20 17.23
N PRO A 186 -13.20 16.04 16.85
CA PRO A 186 -12.80 16.13 15.47
C PRO A 186 -12.19 14.80 14.99
N TYR A 187 -12.63 14.33 13.85
CA TYR A 187 -12.01 13.18 13.20
C TYR A 187 -10.67 13.58 12.60
N TRP A 188 -9.65 12.82 12.90
CA TRP A 188 -8.28 13.14 12.55
C TRP A 188 -7.72 12.19 11.50
N ILE A 189 -7.15 12.77 10.43
CA ILE A 189 -6.48 12.01 9.37
C ILE A 189 -5.01 11.87 9.75
N ASP A 190 -4.57 10.64 9.96
CA ASP A 190 -3.17 10.26 10.13
C ASP A 190 -2.86 9.06 9.24
N ARG A 191 -2.48 9.34 8.01
CA ARG A 191 -2.24 8.32 6.99
C ARG A 191 -0.91 8.59 6.29
N ASN A 192 -0.24 7.53 5.87
CA ASN A 192 1.01 7.62 5.15
C ASN A 192 0.79 8.01 3.69
N VAL A 193 1.77 8.72 3.11
CA VAL A 193 1.86 8.89 1.66
C VAL A 193 2.40 7.60 1.07
N ILE A 194 1.64 7.01 0.17
CA ILE A 194 1.94 5.71 -0.44
C ILE A 194 2.06 5.87 -1.95
N LYS A 195 3.10 5.27 -2.51
CA LYS A 195 3.27 5.09 -3.94
C LYS A 195 3.44 3.61 -4.22
N THR A 196 2.65 3.05 -5.13
CA THR A 196 2.73 1.64 -5.51
C THR A 196 2.75 1.49 -7.02
N GLU A 197 3.66 0.68 -7.51
CA GLU A 197 3.71 0.22 -8.90
C GLU A 197 3.54 -1.29 -8.94
N LEU A 198 2.66 -1.76 -9.81
CA LEU A 198 2.34 -3.16 -9.97
C LEU A 198 2.56 -3.57 -11.41
N HIS A 199 3.34 -4.61 -11.62
CA HIS A 199 3.66 -5.18 -12.92
C HIS A 199 3.29 -6.65 -12.94
N LEU A 200 2.32 -7.00 -13.77
CA LEU A 200 1.89 -8.37 -13.99
C LEU A 200 2.28 -8.82 -15.39
N THR A 201 2.95 -9.95 -15.49
CA THR A 201 3.23 -10.65 -16.75
C THR A 201 2.68 -12.07 -16.73
N THR A 202 2.31 -12.61 -17.87
CA THR A 202 1.85 -13.99 -18.00
C THR A 202 2.24 -14.58 -19.37
N ASP A 203 2.46 -15.88 -19.40
CA ASP A 203 2.68 -16.65 -20.64
C ASP A 203 1.38 -16.86 -21.43
N LYS A 204 0.22 -16.54 -20.87
CA LYS A 204 -1.09 -16.64 -21.49
C LYS A 204 -1.52 -15.35 -22.17
N SER A 205 -2.39 -15.45 -23.15
CA SER A 205 -3.06 -14.28 -23.70
C SER A 205 -4.14 -13.78 -22.73
N ILE A 206 -4.24 -12.46 -22.61
CA ILE A 206 -5.20 -11.80 -21.76
C ILE A 206 -6.39 -11.35 -22.60
N ASP A 207 -7.62 -11.56 -22.09
CA ASP A 207 -8.79 -10.91 -22.65
C ASP A 207 -8.76 -9.43 -22.28
N GLN A 208 -8.63 -8.59 -23.30
CA GLN A 208 -8.59 -7.13 -23.11
C GLN A 208 -9.97 -6.52 -22.83
N GLN A 209 -11.05 -7.32 -22.85
CA GLN A 209 -12.36 -6.86 -22.39
C GLN A 209 -12.34 -6.76 -20.87
N GLU A 210 -12.11 -5.54 -20.42
CA GLU A 210 -12.01 -5.22 -18.99
C GLU A 210 -13.29 -5.56 -18.22
N ARG A 211 -13.18 -6.41 -17.23
CA ARG A 211 -14.20 -6.50 -16.18
C ARG A 211 -14.26 -5.24 -15.31
N TYR A 212 -13.21 -4.43 -15.33
CA TYR A 212 -13.03 -3.27 -14.45
C TYR A 212 -12.84 -2.01 -15.28
N THR A 213 -13.85 -1.19 -15.29
CA THR A 213 -14.10 -0.12 -16.25
C THR A 213 -13.25 1.15 -16.06
N ARG A 214 -12.53 1.32 -14.96
CA ARG A 214 -11.81 2.57 -14.70
C ARG A 214 -10.31 2.38 -14.82
N GLN A 215 -9.73 2.91 -15.92
CA GLN A 215 -8.27 2.87 -16.17
C GLN A 215 -7.52 3.99 -15.47
N GLU A 216 -8.21 5.09 -15.16
CA GLU A 216 -7.62 6.28 -14.54
C GLU A 216 -8.52 6.82 -13.44
N CYS A 217 -7.90 7.28 -12.36
CA CYS A 217 -8.54 8.01 -11.29
C CYS A 217 -7.61 9.13 -10.83
N ASP A 218 -8.11 10.35 -10.83
CA ASP A 218 -7.39 11.53 -10.30
C ASP A 218 -8.36 12.30 -9.41
N ILE A 219 -8.12 12.24 -8.11
CA ILE A 219 -8.93 12.91 -7.10
C ILE A 219 -8.05 13.92 -6.38
N LYS A 220 -8.51 15.17 -6.37
CA LYS A 220 -7.90 16.27 -5.63
C LYS A 220 -8.93 16.89 -4.73
N SER A 221 -8.72 16.80 -3.44
CA SER A 221 -9.57 17.41 -2.45
C SER A 221 -8.75 18.16 -1.41
N LYS A 222 -9.41 18.87 -0.53
CA LYS A 222 -8.73 19.52 0.62
C LYS A 222 -8.22 18.51 1.66
N TYR A 223 -8.54 17.22 1.52
CA TYR A 223 -8.16 16.16 2.47
C TYR A 223 -7.05 15.27 1.95
N LEU A 224 -7.06 15.02 0.65
CA LEU A 224 -6.12 14.09 0.03
C LEU A 224 -5.99 14.34 -1.48
N ASN A 225 -4.87 13.92 -2.02
CA ASN A 225 -4.67 13.74 -3.45
C ASN A 225 -4.48 12.26 -3.73
N HIS A 226 -5.15 11.79 -4.77
CA HIS A 226 -5.06 10.41 -5.20
C HIS A 226 -4.97 10.31 -6.70
N ARG A 227 -4.02 9.54 -7.19
CA ARG A 227 -3.85 9.25 -8.61
C ARG A 227 -3.66 7.77 -8.83
N MET A 228 -4.36 7.22 -9.81
CA MET A 228 -4.16 5.85 -10.27
C MET A 228 -4.25 5.79 -11.78
N THR A 229 -3.38 4.97 -12.40
CA THR A 229 -3.46 4.62 -13.83
C THR A 229 -3.24 3.13 -14.01
N LYS A 230 -4.02 2.50 -14.89
CA LYS A 230 -3.87 1.08 -15.29
C LYS A 230 -3.61 1.00 -16.78
N LYS A 231 -2.77 0.05 -17.18
CA LYS A 231 -2.50 -0.27 -18.58
C LYS A 231 -2.51 -1.78 -18.77
N ILE A 232 -3.30 -2.23 -19.74
CA ILE A 232 -3.34 -3.65 -20.11
C ILE A 232 -2.57 -3.84 -21.39
N HIS A 233 -1.75 -4.87 -21.41
CA HIS A 233 -0.90 -5.28 -22.50
C HIS A 233 -1.31 -6.69 -23.00
N LYS A 234 -0.78 -7.13 -24.14
CA LYS A 234 -1.10 -8.45 -24.69
C LYS A 234 -0.89 -9.60 -23.71
N ASN A 235 0.17 -9.54 -22.93
CA ASN A 235 0.59 -10.60 -22.00
C ASN A 235 0.88 -10.05 -20.60
N GLY A 236 0.13 -9.01 -20.17
CA GLY A 236 0.38 -8.43 -18.87
C GLY A 236 -0.44 -7.18 -18.62
N ALA A 237 -0.23 -6.61 -17.46
CA ALA A 237 -0.85 -5.36 -17.08
C ALA A 237 0.06 -4.62 -16.09
N SER A 238 -0.10 -3.31 -16.00
CA SER A 238 0.56 -2.50 -14.99
C SER A 238 -0.42 -1.54 -14.34
N CYS A 239 -0.18 -1.25 -13.06
CA CYS A 239 -0.95 -0.28 -12.30
C CYS A 239 0.02 0.62 -11.55
N TYR A 240 -0.17 1.91 -11.66
CA TYR A 240 0.50 2.93 -10.85
C TYR A 240 -0.52 3.56 -9.93
N LEU A 241 -0.09 3.83 -8.71
CA LEU A 241 -0.90 4.41 -7.68
C LEU A 241 -0.10 5.36 -6.80
N GLU A 242 -0.72 6.47 -6.47
CA GLU A 242 -0.20 7.42 -5.50
C GLU A 242 -1.36 7.94 -4.64
N TYR A 243 -1.21 7.81 -3.32
CA TYR A 243 -2.14 8.30 -2.32
C TYR A 243 -1.42 9.26 -1.39
N ARG A 244 -1.88 10.51 -1.32
CA ARG A 244 -1.29 11.60 -0.54
C ARG A 244 -2.34 12.26 0.34
N PRO A 245 -2.50 11.81 1.57
CA PRO A 245 -3.35 12.50 2.55
C PRO A 245 -2.66 13.76 3.08
N TYR A 246 -3.45 14.69 3.63
CA TYR A 246 -2.92 15.77 4.43
C TYR A 246 -2.85 15.33 5.89
N HIS A 247 -1.73 15.59 6.54
CA HIS A 247 -1.54 15.41 7.98
C HIS A 247 -2.10 16.60 8.78
N ASN A 248 -2.42 16.37 10.03
CA ASN A 248 -2.97 17.38 10.95
C ASN A 248 -4.29 18.03 10.50
N LEU A 249 -4.96 17.39 9.57
CA LEU A 249 -6.24 17.86 9.10
C LEU A 249 -7.36 17.21 9.91
N THR A 250 -8.25 18.05 10.42
CA THR A 250 -9.47 17.58 11.09
C THR A 250 -10.68 17.70 10.19
N ILE A 251 -11.50 16.66 10.21
CA ILE A 251 -12.79 16.66 9.55
C ILE A 251 -13.84 17.05 10.56
N LYS A 252 -14.55 18.13 10.27
CA LYS A 252 -15.71 18.58 11.03
C LYS A 252 -16.96 17.88 10.47
N GLU A 253 -18.03 17.84 11.28
CA GLU A 253 -19.31 17.23 10.88
C GLU A 253 -19.79 17.72 9.50
N LYS A 254 -19.73 19.02 9.25
CA LYS A 254 -20.15 19.62 7.96
C LYS A 254 -19.30 19.19 6.75
N ASP A 255 -18.11 18.67 6.99
CA ASP A 255 -17.13 18.29 5.96
C ASP A 255 -17.02 16.75 5.80
N LEU A 256 -17.73 16.00 6.67
CA LEU A 256 -17.65 14.54 6.72
C LEU A 256 -18.12 13.90 5.41
N GLU A 257 -19.26 14.36 4.88
CA GLU A 257 -19.82 13.83 3.65
C GLU A 257 -18.85 13.97 2.46
N GLU A 258 -18.21 15.14 2.31
CA GLU A 258 -17.24 15.39 1.25
C GLU A 258 -16.02 14.46 1.38
N TYR A 259 -15.52 14.25 2.61
CA TYR A 259 -14.41 13.34 2.87
C TYR A 259 -14.77 11.89 2.55
N VAL A 260 -15.95 11.45 3.00
CA VAL A 260 -16.44 10.09 2.77
C VAL A 260 -16.65 9.83 1.28
N GLU A 261 -17.23 10.77 0.55
CA GLU A 261 -17.41 10.64 -0.91
C GLU A 261 -16.07 10.57 -1.64
N ALA A 262 -15.05 11.36 -1.25
CA ALA A 262 -13.72 11.26 -1.83
C ALA A 262 -13.13 9.85 -1.65
N ASN A 263 -13.26 9.26 -0.46
CA ASN A 263 -12.81 7.89 -0.20
C ASN A 263 -13.64 6.84 -0.97
N LYS A 264 -14.95 7.01 -1.07
CA LYS A 264 -15.82 6.13 -1.87
C LYS A 264 -15.47 6.16 -3.36
N GLU A 265 -15.14 7.32 -3.91
CA GLU A 265 -14.68 7.44 -5.31
C GLU A 265 -13.36 6.69 -5.55
N ILE A 266 -12.45 6.73 -4.58
CA ILE A 266 -11.23 5.95 -4.62
C ILE A 266 -11.59 4.46 -4.62
N LEU A 267 -12.46 4.01 -3.73
CA LEU A 267 -12.91 2.62 -3.67
C LEU A 267 -13.56 2.13 -4.98
N LYS A 268 -14.35 2.98 -5.62
CA LYS A 268 -14.96 2.68 -6.93
C LYS A 268 -13.93 2.53 -8.06
N SER A 269 -12.74 3.09 -7.92
CA SER A 269 -11.68 2.97 -8.95
C SER A 269 -11.12 1.57 -9.09
N ASN A 270 -11.50 0.67 -8.21
CA ASN A 270 -11.17 -0.75 -8.20
C ASN A 270 -9.66 -1.03 -8.35
N TRP A 271 -9.00 -1.00 -7.20
CA TRP A 271 -7.57 -1.13 -7.08
C TRP A 271 -7.05 -2.49 -7.47
N GLY A 272 -6.01 -2.49 -8.26
CA GLY A 272 -5.36 -3.71 -8.68
C GLY A 272 -5.67 -4.09 -10.11
N ILE A 273 -5.13 -5.21 -10.51
CA ILE A 273 -5.24 -5.77 -11.84
C ILE A 273 -6.10 -7.03 -11.75
N GLY A 274 -7.25 -6.99 -12.41
CA GLY A 274 -8.07 -8.17 -12.67
C GLY A 274 -8.02 -8.49 -14.15
N ILE A 275 -7.56 -9.68 -14.53
CA ILE A 275 -7.45 -10.10 -15.92
C ILE A 275 -8.09 -11.47 -16.13
N ASP A 276 -8.87 -11.57 -17.20
CA ASP A 276 -9.37 -12.85 -17.70
C ASP A 276 -8.28 -13.51 -18.55
N ILE A 277 -7.97 -14.78 -18.27
CA ILE A 277 -7.02 -15.54 -19.04
C ILE A 277 -7.76 -16.27 -20.16
N ILE A 278 -7.30 -16.04 -21.38
CA ILE A 278 -7.78 -16.81 -22.54
C ILE A 278 -7.06 -18.15 -22.52
N GLU A 279 -7.75 -19.22 -22.17
CA GLU A 279 -7.22 -20.55 -22.43
C GLU A 279 -7.11 -20.72 -23.94
N ASP A 280 -5.94 -21.15 -24.40
CA ASP A 280 -5.72 -21.54 -25.82
C ASP A 280 -6.74 -22.62 -26.20
N GLY A 281 -7.94 -22.15 -26.48
CA GLY A 281 -9.11 -22.96 -26.68
C GLY A 281 -8.99 -23.80 -27.96
N LEU A 282 -9.76 -24.84 -27.99
CA LEU A 282 -10.11 -25.80 -29.06
C LEU A 282 -9.48 -25.60 -30.47
N PHE A 283 -9.23 -24.35 -30.90
CA PHE A 283 -8.63 -24.05 -32.23
C PHE A 283 -7.18 -24.53 -32.39
N LYS A 284 -6.36 -24.51 -31.33
CA LYS A 284 -5.00 -25.11 -31.39
C LYS A 284 -5.04 -26.65 -31.34
N LYS A 285 -6.04 -27.23 -30.67
CA LYS A 285 -6.25 -28.68 -30.68
C LYS A 285 -6.74 -29.15 -32.07
N LEU A 286 -7.60 -28.39 -32.71
CA LEU A 286 -8.06 -28.70 -34.07
C LEU A 286 -6.95 -28.51 -35.13
N GLY A 287 -6.12 -27.48 -35.03
CA GLY A 287 -4.97 -27.27 -35.94
C GLY A 287 -3.86 -28.31 -35.82
N LYS A 288 -3.79 -29.09 -34.72
CA LYS A 288 -2.90 -30.27 -34.59
C LYS A 288 -3.53 -31.57 -35.11
N LEU A 289 -4.84 -31.60 -35.30
CA LEU A 289 -5.56 -32.74 -35.87
C LEU A 289 -5.62 -32.70 -37.42
N PHE A 290 -5.28 -31.55 -38.01
CA PHE A 290 -5.23 -31.34 -39.47
C PHE A 290 -3.81 -31.13 -40.01
N LYS A 291 -2.78 -31.48 -39.24
CA LYS A 291 -1.40 -31.69 -39.69
C LYS A 291 -1.04 -33.16 -39.50
#